data_4966ce44aec7b85431a4e4bb7c37c0b1
#
_entry.id   4966ce44aec7b85431a4e4bb7c37c0b1
#
_cell.length_a   1.000
_cell.length_b   1.000
_cell.length_c   1.000
_cell.angle_alpha   90.00
_cell.angle_beta   90.00
_cell.angle_gamma   90.00
#
_symmetry.space_group_name_H-M   'P 1'
#
loop_
_entity.id
_entity.type
_entity.pdbx_description
1 polymer ?
#
loop_
_entity_poly.entity_id
_entity_poly.type
_entity_poly.pdbx_seq_one_letter_code
_entity_poly.pdbx_strand_id
1 'polypeptide(L)'
;GLVSIFDYKVTSMWSLVFDKIEWHRQLNCYAYLVEKVKGVKVKDINIVVIARDWNRRKAEQDPSLPQSPIQVKHIPLWSFEEREKYVKERIEQHQEAQISFDIGNDFGLCTDEERWKKNDTYAVMKSGQKRALRVLNSEKEAKEYIDWHNETDKAYAKKSKLNIEIRS
;
A
#
# COMPACT_ATOMS: atom_id res chain seq x y z
N GLY A 1 -14.95 -4.14 -32.32
CA GLY A 1 -15.86 -3.75 -31.25
C GLY A 1 -15.12 -3.09 -30.10
N LEU A 2 -15.86 -2.43 -29.23
CA LEU A 2 -15.37 -1.87 -27.96
C LEU A 2 -15.76 -2.81 -26.83
N VAL A 3 -14.84 -3.06 -25.88
CA VAL A 3 -15.08 -3.92 -24.72
C VAL A 3 -14.77 -3.18 -23.41
N SER A 4 -15.50 -3.53 -22.35
CA SER A 4 -15.20 -3.09 -20.99
C SER A 4 -14.60 -4.25 -20.20
N ILE A 5 -13.61 -3.97 -19.36
CA ILE A 5 -12.98 -4.98 -18.49
C ILE A 5 -13.47 -4.76 -17.08
N PHE A 6 -13.91 -5.84 -16.43
CA PHE A 6 -14.28 -5.86 -15.03
C PHE A 6 -13.45 -6.91 -14.28
N ASP A 7 -12.78 -6.48 -13.23
CA ASP A 7 -12.03 -7.35 -12.32
C ASP A 7 -12.71 -7.34 -10.94
N TYR A 8 -12.88 -8.51 -10.34
CA TYR A 8 -13.60 -8.67 -9.07
C TYR A 8 -12.61 -8.82 -7.92
N LYS A 9 -12.76 -7.97 -6.91
CA LYS A 9 -11.90 -7.99 -5.72
C LYS A 9 -12.72 -8.12 -4.44
N VAL A 10 -12.51 -9.19 -3.69
CA VAL A 10 -13.04 -9.34 -2.33
C VAL A 10 -11.99 -8.80 -1.36
N THR A 11 -12.27 -7.67 -0.73
CA THR A 11 -11.29 -6.96 0.10
C THR A 11 -11.96 -6.15 1.22
N SER A 12 -11.17 -5.43 2.02
CA SER A 12 -11.70 -4.49 3.01
C SER A 12 -12.29 -3.24 2.34
N MET A 13 -13.30 -2.64 3.00
CA MET A 13 -13.88 -1.36 2.57
C MET A 13 -12.86 -0.23 2.46
N TRP A 14 -11.77 -0.28 3.23
CA TRP A 14 -10.69 0.69 3.16
C TRP A 14 -9.97 0.73 1.81
N SER A 15 -10.04 -0.36 1.05
CA SER A 15 -9.53 -0.41 -0.32
C SER A 15 -10.34 0.45 -1.31
N LEU A 16 -11.53 0.89 -0.93
CA LEU A 16 -12.33 1.86 -1.70
C LEU A 16 -11.95 3.31 -1.35
N VAL A 17 -11.56 3.53 -0.09
CA VAL A 17 -11.17 4.86 0.43
C VAL A 17 -9.77 5.24 -0.06
N PHE A 18 -8.83 4.29 -0.02
CA PHE A 18 -7.45 4.53 -0.45
C PHE A 18 -7.24 4.06 -1.88
N ASP A 19 -6.57 4.89 -2.67
CA ASP A 19 -6.19 4.49 -4.02
C ASP A 19 -5.09 3.42 -4.00
N LYS A 20 -5.17 2.47 -4.93
CA LYS A 20 -4.24 1.34 -5.03
C LYS A 20 -3.62 1.29 -6.42
N ILE A 21 -2.39 1.77 -6.51
CA ILE A 21 -1.65 1.83 -7.77
C ILE A 21 -1.50 0.44 -8.42
N GLU A 22 -1.46 -0.63 -7.62
CA GLU A 22 -1.39 -2.00 -8.11
C GLU A 22 -2.60 -2.36 -8.98
N TRP A 23 -3.78 -1.83 -8.64
CA TRP A 23 -5.00 -2.04 -9.42
C TRP A 23 -4.93 -1.33 -10.76
N HIS A 24 -4.37 -0.12 -10.79
CA HIS A 24 -4.15 0.62 -12.03
C HIS A 24 -3.20 -0.14 -12.96
N ARG A 25 -2.08 -0.59 -12.42
CA ARG A 25 -1.07 -1.37 -13.16
C ARG A 25 -1.66 -2.66 -13.70
N GLN A 26 -2.34 -3.43 -12.86
CA GLN A 26 -2.94 -4.72 -13.24
C GLN A 26 -3.97 -4.58 -14.38
N LEU A 27 -4.94 -3.67 -14.23
CA LEU A 27 -6.00 -3.53 -15.22
C LEU A 27 -5.50 -2.96 -16.55
N ASN A 28 -4.52 -2.06 -16.51
CA ASN A 28 -3.89 -1.54 -17.72
C ASN A 28 -3.06 -2.61 -18.44
N CYS A 29 -2.42 -3.54 -17.73
CA CYS A 29 -1.83 -4.73 -18.34
C CYS A 29 -2.89 -5.62 -19.01
N TYR A 30 -4.02 -5.85 -18.36
CA TYR A 30 -5.12 -6.63 -18.96
C TYR A 30 -5.66 -5.94 -20.22
N ALA A 31 -5.85 -4.64 -20.17
CA ALA A 31 -6.30 -3.87 -21.35
C ALA A 31 -5.31 -4.00 -22.52
N TYR A 32 -4.01 -3.87 -22.26
CA TYR A 32 -2.97 -4.08 -23.28
C TYR A 32 -3.04 -5.48 -23.89
N LEU A 33 -3.11 -6.51 -23.05
CA LEU A 33 -3.16 -7.91 -23.52
C LEU A 33 -4.42 -8.19 -24.34
N VAL A 34 -5.58 -7.69 -23.89
CA VAL A 34 -6.85 -7.86 -24.62
C VAL A 34 -6.78 -7.19 -26.00
N GLU A 35 -6.27 -5.97 -26.08
CA GLU A 35 -6.13 -5.28 -27.36
C GLU A 35 -5.10 -5.95 -28.28
N LYS A 36 -3.96 -6.37 -27.74
CA LYS A 36 -2.89 -6.99 -28.50
C LYS A 36 -3.25 -8.39 -29.03
N VAL A 37 -3.91 -9.20 -28.19
CA VAL A 37 -4.20 -10.62 -28.53
C VAL A 37 -5.52 -10.77 -29.28
N LYS A 38 -6.55 -10.00 -28.88
CA LYS A 38 -7.90 -10.13 -29.47
C LYS A 38 -8.20 -9.12 -30.57
N GLY A 39 -7.36 -8.10 -30.76
CA GLY A 39 -7.57 -7.06 -31.76
C GLY A 39 -8.82 -6.19 -31.51
N VAL A 40 -9.32 -6.15 -30.28
CA VAL A 40 -10.49 -5.35 -29.88
C VAL A 40 -10.03 -4.18 -29.02
N LYS A 41 -10.68 -3.02 -29.18
CA LYS A 41 -10.34 -1.85 -28.34
C LYS A 41 -11.02 -1.90 -26.98
N VAL A 42 -10.27 -1.59 -25.94
CA VAL A 42 -10.80 -1.45 -24.59
C VAL A 42 -11.33 -0.02 -24.40
N LYS A 43 -12.59 0.08 -24.00
CA LYS A 43 -13.27 1.36 -23.74
C LYS A 43 -13.01 1.86 -22.32
N ASP A 44 -13.12 0.97 -21.36
CA ASP A 44 -12.97 1.28 -19.93
C ASP A 44 -12.57 0.03 -19.13
N ILE A 45 -11.96 0.28 -17.98
CA ILE A 45 -11.49 -0.74 -17.03
C ILE A 45 -12.02 -0.43 -15.65
N ASN A 46 -12.57 -1.44 -14.98
CA ASN A 46 -13.32 -1.28 -13.75
C ASN A 46 -12.97 -2.39 -12.76
N ILE A 47 -12.99 -2.04 -11.46
CA ILE A 47 -12.93 -3.01 -10.38
C ILE A 47 -14.28 -3.07 -9.68
N VAL A 48 -14.82 -4.27 -9.58
CA VAL A 48 -16.00 -4.55 -8.75
C VAL A 48 -15.49 -4.98 -7.38
N VAL A 49 -15.55 -4.06 -6.42
CA VAL A 49 -15.13 -4.33 -5.04
C VAL A 49 -16.29 -4.90 -4.25
N ILE A 50 -16.04 -6.05 -3.61
CA ILE A 50 -16.93 -6.67 -2.63
C ILE A 50 -16.26 -6.46 -1.27
N ALA A 51 -16.79 -5.52 -0.47
CA ALA A 51 -16.24 -5.16 0.83
C ALA A 51 -16.72 -6.16 1.90
N ARG A 52 -15.85 -7.10 2.30
CA ARG A 52 -16.17 -8.19 3.24
C ARG A 52 -16.45 -7.72 4.68
N ASP A 53 -15.94 -6.55 5.04
CA ASP A 53 -16.05 -5.93 6.37
C ASP A 53 -17.00 -4.74 6.39
N TRP A 54 -17.82 -4.57 5.34
CA TRP A 54 -18.82 -3.53 5.27
C TRP A 54 -19.86 -3.68 6.37
N ASN A 55 -20.24 -2.56 6.98
CA ASN A 55 -21.24 -2.54 8.03
C ASN A 55 -22.24 -1.41 7.78
N ARG A 56 -23.51 -1.76 7.66
CA ARG A 56 -24.60 -0.84 7.35
C ARG A 56 -24.71 0.31 8.36
N ARG A 57 -24.65 0.00 9.65
CA ARG A 57 -24.78 1.03 10.70
C ARG A 57 -23.66 2.06 10.64
N LYS A 58 -22.42 1.61 10.38
CA LYS A 58 -21.29 2.53 10.23
C LYS A 58 -21.44 3.40 8.99
N ALA A 59 -21.88 2.84 7.88
CA ALA A 59 -22.11 3.58 6.65
C ALA A 59 -23.22 4.64 6.82
N GLU A 60 -24.30 4.32 7.54
CA GLU A 60 -25.39 5.27 7.85
C GLU A 60 -24.93 6.41 8.79
N GLN A 61 -23.93 6.15 9.66
CA GLN A 61 -23.38 7.14 10.59
C GLN A 61 -22.30 8.04 9.96
N ASP A 62 -21.62 7.54 8.94
CA ASP A 62 -20.51 8.24 8.30
C ASP A 62 -20.65 8.20 6.77
N PRO A 63 -21.16 9.29 6.15
CA PRO A 63 -21.34 9.38 4.70
C PRO A 63 -20.04 9.29 3.89
N SER A 64 -18.86 9.46 4.52
CA SER A 64 -17.56 9.29 3.86
C SER A 64 -17.22 7.83 3.59
N LEU A 65 -17.87 6.90 4.28
CA LEU A 65 -17.69 5.47 4.08
C LEU A 65 -18.53 4.97 2.88
N PRO A 66 -18.11 3.86 2.25
CA PRO A 66 -18.88 3.22 1.18
C PRO A 66 -20.29 2.88 1.61
N GLN A 67 -21.29 3.39 0.90
CA GLN A 67 -22.71 3.22 1.25
C GLN A 67 -23.30 1.86 0.84
N SER A 68 -22.53 1.05 0.10
CA SER A 68 -22.91 -0.32 -0.33
C SER A 68 -21.74 -1.28 -0.17
N PRO A 69 -22.01 -2.57 0.15
CA PRO A 69 -20.97 -3.60 0.22
C PRO A 69 -20.33 -3.90 -1.14
N ILE A 70 -21.02 -3.61 -2.23
CA ILE A 70 -20.52 -3.81 -3.58
C ILE A 70 -20.46 -2.45 -4.28
N GLN A 71 -19.27 -2.12 -4.79
CA GLN A 71 -19.04 -0.88 -5.52
C GLN A 71 -18.22 -1.10 -6.76
N VAL A 72 -18.49 -0.34 -7.81
CA VAL A 72 -17.68 -0.31 -9.02
C VAL A 72 -16.76 0.89 -8.96
N LYS A 73 -15.44 0.63 -8.92
CA LYS A 73 -14.40 1.65 -9.00
C LYS A 73 -13.87 1.73 -10.43
N HIS A 74 -14.02 2.89 -11.03
CA HIS A 74 -13.45 3.19 -12.34
C HIS A 74 -11.94 3.40 -12.22
N ILE A 75 -11.18 2.75 -13.07
CA ILE A 75 -9.71 2.88 -13.10
C ILE A 75 -9.34 3.68 -14.35
N PRO A 76 -8.45 4.69 -14.24
CA PRO A 76 -7.96 5.41 -15.41
C PRO A 76 -7.32 4.46 -16.43
N LEU A 77 -7.83 4.51 -17.65
CA LEU A 77 -7.25 3.77 -18.77
C LEU A 77 -6.11 4.60 -19.35
N TRP A 78 -4.89 4.09 -19.27
CA TRP A 78 -3.71 4.71 -19.87
C TRP A 78 -3.79 4.62 -21.41
N SER A 79 -3.04 5.46 -22.10
CA SER A 79 -2.90 5.34 -23.56
C SER A 79 -2.33 3.96 -23.94
N PHE A 80 -2.52 3.55 -25.16
CA PHE A 80 -1.97 2.28 -25.62
C PHE A 80 -0.44 2.26 -25.52
N GLU A 81 0.20 3.37 -25.85
CA GLU A 81 1.65 3.55 -25.82
C GLU A 81 2.20 3.46 -24.38
N GLU A 82 1.53 4.07 -23.42
CA GLU A 82 1.91 3.99 -22.00
C GLU A 82 1.79 2.56 -21.48
N ARG A 83 0.71 1.86 -21.81
CA ARG A 83 0.52 0.45 -21.43
C ARG A 83 1.57 -0.45 -22.07
N GLU A 84 1.86 -0.27 -23.35
CA GLU A 84 2.89 -1.03 -24.07
C GLU A 84 4.27 -0.80 -23.45
N LYS A 85 4.61 0.45 -23.19
CA LYS A 85 5.87 0.83 -22.54
C LYS A 85 6.01 0.16 -21.18
N TYR A 86 5.00 0.31 -20.34
CA TYR A 86 5.00 -0.29 -18.99
C TYR A 86 5.21 -1.81 -19.04
N VAL A 87 4.47 -2.52 -19.91
CA VAL A 87 4.60 -3.98 -20.02
C VAL A 87 5.99 -4.40 -20.51
N LYS A 88 6.55 -3.69 -21.52
CA LYS A 88 7.90 -3.96 -22.02
C LYS A 88 8.96 -3.75 -20.95
N GLU A 89 8.93 -2.62 -20.26
CA GLU A 89 9.87 -2.30 -19.17
C GLU A 89 9.83 -3.37 -18.06
N ARG A 90 8.63 -3.85 -17.70
CA ARG A 90 8.50 -4.92 -16.69
C ARG A 90 9.07 -6.25 -17.18
N ILE A 91 8.87 -6.61 -18.43
CA ILE A 91 9.43 -7.82 -19.02
C ILE A 91 10.96 -7.74 -19.06
N GLU A 92 11.52 -6.61 -19.51
CA GLU A 92 12.96 -6.37 -19.56
C GLU A 92 13.59 -6.49 -18.18
N GLN A 93 13.01 -5.86 -17.15
CA GLN A 93 13.48 -5.97 -15.76
C GLN A 93 13.49 -7.42 -15.27
N HIS A 94 12.46 -8.21 -15.56
CA HIS A 94 12.42 -9.62 -15.19
C HIS A 94 13.47 -10.44 -15.93
N GLN A 95 13.70 -10.17 -17.21
CA GLN A 95 14.74 -10.85 -18.01
C GLN A 95 16.13 -10.51 -17.51
N GLU A 96 16.41 -9.24 -17.23
CA GLU A 96 17.69 -8.80 -16.66
C GLU A 96 17.95 -9.44 -15.28
N ALA A 97 16.94 -9.48 -14.43
CA ALA A 97 17.05 -10.14 -13.13
C ALA A 97 17.34 -11.65 -13.28
N GLN A 98 16.67 -12.32 -14.24
CA GLN A 98 16.93 -13.74 -14.52
C GLN A 98 18.36 -13.97 -15.02
N ILE A 99 18.81 -13.16 -15.97
CA ILE A 99 20.19 -13.24 -16.49
C ILE A 99 21.21 -13.03 -15.36
N SER A 100 20.97 -12.02 -14.50
CA SER A 100 21.84 -11.73 -13.35
C SER A 100 21.94 -12.94 -12.42
N PHE A 101 20.82 -13.57 -12.13
CA PHE A 101 20.79 -14.78 -11.30
C PHE A 101 21.51 -15.97 -11.96
N ASP A 102 21.31 -16.19 -13.25
CA ASP A 102 21.90 -17.32 -13.99
C ASP A 102 23.44 -17.25 -14.05
N ILE A 103 24.00 -16.03 -13.98
CA ILE A 103 25.48 -15.82 -13.89
C ILE A 103 25.99 -15.78 -12.45
N GLY A 104 25.18 -16.13 -11.46
CA GLY A 104 25.57 -16.26 -10.06
C GLY A 104 25.51 -14.99 -9.23
N ASN A 105 24.87 -13.92 -9.73
CA ASN A 105 24.56 -12.74 -8.96
C ASN A 105 23.17 -12.87 -8.26
N ASP A 106 22.95 -12.07 -7.23
CA ASP A 106 21.64 -11.99 -6.60
C ASP A 106 20.61 -11.30 -7.53
N PHE A 107 19.35 -11.65 -7.36
CA PHE A 107 18.26 -10.85 -7.91
C PHE A 107 18.33 -9.45 -7.32
N GLY A 108 18.16 -8.43 -8.15
CA GLY A 108 17.98 -7.07 -7.67
C GLY A 108 16.78 -6.98 -6.71
N LEU A 109 16.89 -6.13 -5.70
CA LEU A 109 15.78 -5.89 -4.80
C LEU A 109 14.68 -5.09 -5.52
N CYS A 110 13.41 -5.48 -5.29
CA CYS A 110 12.29 -4.63 -5.65
C CYS A 110 12.40 -3.26 -4.98
N THR A 111 11.78 -2.25 -5.55
CA THR A 111 11.71 -0.92 -4.94
C THR A 111 11.05 -0.96 -3.57
N ASP A 112 11.31 0.01 -2.72
CA ASP A 112 10.72 0.08 -1.39
C ASP A 112 9.18 0.13 -1.46
N GLU A 113 8.61 0.77 -2.48
CA GLU A 113 7.17 0.79 -2.75
C GLU A 113 6.63 -0.62 -3.09
N GLU A 114 7.31 -1.35 -3.96
CA GLU A 114 6.90 -2.70 -4.36
C GLU A 114 7.02 -3.73 -3.23
N ARG A 115 7.92 -3.50 -2.29
CA ARG A 115 8.07 -4.32 -1.08
C ARG A 115 7.13 -3.91 0.04
N TRP A 116 6.30 -2.87 -0.16
CA TRP A 116 5.49 -2.24 0.89
C TRP A 116 6.31 -1.86 2.12
N LYS A 117 7.57 -1.48 1.91
CA LYS A 117 8.46 -1.10 3.01
C LYS A 117 7.87 0.11 3.74
N LYS A 118 7.64 -0.07 5.01
CA LYS A 118 7.26 1.03 5.89
C LYS A 118 8.52 1.75 6.35
N ASN A 119 8.40 3.06 6.54
CA ASN A 119 9.47 3.81 7.19
C ASN A 119 9.71 3.27 8.59
N ASP A 120 10.96 3.32 9.03
CA ASP A 120 11.31 2.97 10.38
C ASP A 120 10.52 3.84 11.36
N THR A 121 10.04 3.22 12.42
CA THR A 121 9.35 3.91 13.51
C THR A 121 10.14 3.75 14.80
N TYR A 122 10.02 4.73 15.67
CA TYR A 122 10.78 4.84 16.90
C TYR A 122 9.83 4.67 18.08
N ALA A 123 9.88 3.50 18.71
CA ALA A 123 9.04 3.17 19.84
C ALA A 123 9.71 3.58 21.14
N VAL A 124 9.09 4.49 21.89
CA VAL A 124 9.54 4.83 23.25
C VAL A 124 9.01 3.78 24.22
N MET A 125 9.92 3.02 24.78
CA MET A 125 9.66 1.90 25.67
C MET A 125 9.98 2.26 27.12
N LYS A 126 9.14 1.79 28.04
CA LYS A 126 9.45 1.82 29.49
C LYS A 126 10.10 0.50 29.88
N SER A 127 11.23 0.59 30.62
CA SER A 127 11.93 -0.62 31.10
C SER A 127 10.97 -1.59 31.79
N GLY A 128 11.01 -2.86 31.37
CA GLY A 128 10.15 -3.93 31.88
C GLY A 128 8.74 -3.99 31.26
N GLN A 129 8.40 -3.13 30.32
CA GLN A 129 7.12 -3.18 29.61
C GLN A 129 7.30 -3.67 28.17
N LYS A 130 6.37 -4.51 27.69
CA LYS A 130 6.33 -5.01 26.28
C LYS A 130 5.63 -4.05 25.33
N ARG A 131 4.81 -3.14 25.86
CA ARG A 131 4.05 -2.17 25.04
C ARG A 131 4.74 -0.83 25.03
N ALA A 132 4.90 -0.25 23.85
CA ALA A 132 5.43 1.11 23.71
C ALA A 132 4.49 2.13 24.37
N LEU A 133 5.06 3.13 25.04
CA LEU A 133 4.33 4.30 25.51
C LEU A 133 3.86 5.14 24.33
N ARG A 134 4.73 5.32 23.37
CA ARG A 134 4.44 6.03 22.12
C ARG A 134 5.31 5.50 20.98
N VAL A 135 4.77 5.54 19.76
CA VAL A 135 5.51 5.24 18.52
C VAL A 135 5.53 6.51 17.69
N LEU A 136 6.71 6.91 17.24
CA LEU A 136 6.97 8.18 16.55
C LEU A 136 7.68 7.92 15.21
N ASN A 137 7.65 8.89 14.31
CA ASN A 137 8.15 8.71 12.94
C ASN A 137 9.64 9.12 12.79
N SER A 138 10.24 9.69 13.82
CA SER A 138 11.66 10.06 13.82
C SER A 138 12.29 9.86 15.18
N GLU A 139 13.60 9.61 15.16
CA GLU A 139 14.41 9.51 16.40
C GLU A 139 14.41 10.83 17.18
N LYS A 140 14.39 11.96 16.46
CA LYS A 140 14.33 13.29 17.07
C LYS A 140 13.06 13.46 17.90
N GLU A 141 11.91 13.18 17.31
CA GLU A 141 10.63 13.24 18.03
C GLU A 141 10.60 12.28 19.22
N ALA A 142 11.22 11.10 19.10
CA ALA A 142 11.29 10.14 20.19
C ALA A 142 12.15 10.66 21.35
N LYS A 143 13.26 11.33 21.07
CA LYS A 143 14.11 11.99 22.08
C LYS A 143 13.37 13.16 22.76
N GLU A 144 12.75 14.03 21.99
CA GLU A 144 11.94 15.15 22.48
C GLU A 144 10.80 14.66 23.39
N TYR A 145 10.14 13.57 23.01
CA TYR A 145 9.11 12.96 23.84
C TYR A 145 9.66 12.39 25.16
N ILE A 146 10.85 11.78 25.15
CA ILE A 146 11.50 11.29 26.37
C ILE A 146 11.86 12.46 27.28
N ASP A 147 12.41 13.53 26.74
CA ASP A 147 12.78 14.73 27.51
C ASP A 147 11.57 15.37 28.16
N TRP A 148 10.51 15.57 27.39
CA TRP A 148 9.23 16.07 27.89
C TRP A 148 8.65 15.16 28.99
N HIS A 149 8.66 13.84 28.77
CA HIS A 149 8.14 12.88 29.74
C HIS A 149 8.96 12.90 31.05
N ASN A 150 10.29 12.97 30.95
CA ASN A 150 11.17 13.04 32.09
C ASN A 150 11.01 14.36 32.89
N GLU A 151 10.70 15.46 32.21
CA GLU A 151 10.40 16.74 32.86
C GLU A 151 9.06 16.71 33.62
N THR A 152 8.06 16.09 33.00
CA THR A 152 6.72 15.95 33.59
C THR A 152 6.70 14.97 34.75
N ASP A 153 7.42 13.85 34.66
CA ASP A 153 7.54 12.83 35.72
C ASP A 153 8.43 13.25 36.89
N LYS A 154 9.22 14.31 36.76
CA LYS A 154 9.94 14.91 37.91
C LYS A 154 8.99 15.36 39.03
N ALA A 155 7.73 15.63 38.69
CA ALA A 155 6.66 15.92 39.67
C ALA A 155 6.17 14.68 40.44
N TYR A 156 6.43 13.46 39.92
CA TYR A 156 5.99 12.17 40.49
C TYR A 156 7.18 11.23 40.69
N ALA A 157 8.08 11.55 41.51
CA ALA A 157 9.22 10.83 42.17
C ALA A 157 9.54 9.36 41.79
N LYS A 158 9.35 8.91 40.52
CA LYS A 158 9.80 7.61 40.01
C LYS A 158 10.39 7.76 38.62
N LYS A 159 11.73 7.91 38.53
CA LYS A 159 12.47 7.86 37.27
C LYS A 159 12.25 6.50 36.58
N SER A 160 11.34 6.47 35.65
CA SER A 160 11.21 5.33 34.71
C SER A 160 12.36 5.41 33.69
N LYS A 161 13.17 4.36 33.56
CA LYS A 161 14.15 4.28 32.47
C LYS A 161 13.36 4.11 31.17
N LEU A 162 13.42 5.11 30.30
CA LEU A 162 12.88 5.07 28.95
C LEU A 162 14.02 4.78 27.96
N ASN A 163 13.72 3.98 26.94
CA ASN A 163 14.62 3.68 25.84
C ASN A 163 13.85 3.77 24.50
N ILE A 164 14.58 4.00 23.43
CA ILE A 164 14.04 4.01 22.05
C ILE A 164 14.35 2.66 21.43
N GLU A 165 13.36 2.05 20.82
CA GLU A 165 13.46 0.83 20.02
C GLU A 165 13.05 1.13 18.59
N ILE A 166 13.93 0.85 17.63
CA ILE A 166 13.64 1.05 16.21
C ILE A 166 12.83 -0.15 15.72
N ARG A 167 11.74 0.14 15.00
CA ARG A 167 10.85 -0.86 14.39
C ARG A 167 10.78 -0.60 12.89
N SER A 168 11.36 -1.48 12.11
CA SER A 168 11.35 -1.52 10.65
C SER A 168 10.24 -2.40 10.10
#